data_b6b9c38ee53df70481d3c262861c8c71
#
_entry.id   b6b9c38ee53df70481d3c262861c8c71
#
_cell.length_a   1.000
_cell.length_b   1.000
_cell.length_c   1.000
_cell.angle_alpha   90.00
_cell.angle_beta   90.00
_cell.angle_gamma   90.00
#
_symmetry.space_group_name_H-M   'P 1'
#
loop_
_entity.id
_entity.type
_entity.pdbx_description
1 polymer ?
#
loop_
_entity_poly.entity_id
_entity_poly.type
_entity_poly.pdbx_seq_one_letter_code
_entity_poly.pdbx_strand_id
1 'polypeptide(L)'
;MADFSKKSYLCTPMDRVDGYKVDLKGMTEDAVSHRWHLTDDFFSVVHGPEIETGQVDVALRVKRTSEAFELDFSFEGAVNVECDRCLELMSQPIQGECSLKVKLGEEDDDDGELITVAENPGVLDLSWHLYEMLALEIPIRHVHPEGECNAQVEQALNGAEHEKQIDPRWAALEQLKTKTNK
;
A
#
# COMPACT_ATOMS: atom_id res chain seq x y z
N MET A 1 27.72 -33.71 -8.71
CA MET A 1 26.36 -33.79 -8.14
C MET A 1 26.24 -32.64 -7.17
N ALA A 2 25.66 -31.55 -7.60
CA ALA A 2 25.47 -30.35 -6.78
C ALA A 2 24.06 -30.40 -6.19
N ASP A 3 24.03 -30.46 -4.87
CA ASP A 3 22.82 -30.51 -4.06
C ASP A 3 22.15 -29.12 -4.06
N PHE A 4 21.04 -29.00 -4.80
CA PHE A 4 20.19 -27.81 -4.79
C PHE A 4 19.32 -27.87 -3.55
N SER A 5 19.88 -27.45 -2.42
CA SER A 5 19.13 -27.19 -1.19
C SER A 5 18.08 -26.13 -1.49
N LYS A 6 16.82 -26.56 -1.53
CA LYS A 6 15.63 -25.70 -1.57
C LYS A 6 15.69 -24.72 -0.38
N LYS A 7 16.02 -23.45 -0.65
CA LYS A 7 15.68 -22.36 0.26
C LYS A 7 14.16 -22.28 0.27
N SER A 8 13.55 -22.88 1.27
CA SER A 8 12.18 -22.58 1.64
C SER A 8 12.16 -21.09 2.07
N TYR A 9 11.55 -20.26 1.27
CA TYR A 9 11.12 -18.95 1.72
C TYR A 9 10.06 -19.22 2.79
N LEU A 10 10.48 -19.19 4.04
CA LEU A 10 9.58 -19.16 5.18
C LEU A 10 8.80 -17.85 5.09
N CYS A 11 7.60 -17.92 4.50
CA CYS A 11 6.56 -16.97 4.86
C CYS A 11 6.41 -17.08 6.37
N THR A 12 6.84 -16.06 7.07
CA THR A 12 6.58 -15.93 8.51
C THR A 12 5.06 -15.93 8.65
N PRO A 13 4.47 -16.83 9.44
CA PRO A 13 3.01 -16.82 9.61
C PRO A 13 2.60 -15.47 10.16
N MET A 14 1.68 -14.81 9.49
CA MET A 14 1.02 -13.58 9.93
C MET A 14 0.10 -13.80 11.14
N ASP A 15 0.35 -14.84 11.94
CA ASP A 15 -0.47 -15.27 13.08
C ASP A 15 -0.50 -14.28 14.27
N ARG A 16 0.14 -13.11 14.16
CA ARG A 16 0.25 -12.16 15.29
C ARG A 16 -0.69 -10.96 15.23
N VAL A 17 -1.55 -10.87 14.23
CA VAL A 17 -2.47 -9.74 14.10
C VAL A 17 -3.91 -10.19 14.38
N ASP A 18 -4.13 -10.82 15.52
CA ASP A 18 -5.46 -11.35 15.90
C ASP A 18 -6.57 -10.29 16.00
N GLY A 19 -6.21 -9.01 16.03
CA GLY A 19 -7.15 -7.89 16.15
C GLY A 19 -7.88 -7.49 14.86
N TYR A 20 -7.42 -7.94 13.69
CA TYR A 20 -7.95 -7.50 12.37
C TYR A 20 -8.70 -8.61 11.63
N LYS A 21 -9.18 -9.60 12.37
CA LYS A 21 -9.97 -10.71 11.85
C LYS A 21 -11.46 -10.44 12.02
N VAL A 22 -12.22 -10.71 10.97
CA VAL A 22 -13.68 -10.57 10.97
C VAL A 22 -14.31 -11.94 10.74
N ASP A 23 -15.13 -12.39 11.67
CA ASP A 23 -15.92 -13.62 11.55
C ASP A 23 -17.19 -13.35 10.74
N LEU A 24 -17.12 -13.64 9.44
CA LEU A 24 -18.23 -13.43 8.50
C LEU A 24 -19.33 -14.49 8.70
N LYS A 25 -18.94 -15.73 9.02
CA LYS A 25 -19.88 -16.84 9.23
C LYS A 25 -20.69 -16.67 10.51
N GLY A 26 -20.05 -16.16 11.56
CA GLY A 26 -20.69 -15.94 12.86
C GLY A 26 -21.56 -14.68 12.93
N MET A 27 -21.62 -13.87 11.87
CA MET A 27 -22.47 -12.67 11.86
C MET A 27 -23.96 -13.04 11.98
N THR A 28 -24.59 -12.54 13.03
CA THR A 28 -26.04 -12.69 13.29
C THR A 28 -26.84 -11.48 12.83
N GLU A 29 -26.20 -10.33 12.71
CA GLU A 29 -26.81 -9.06 12.30
C GLU A 29 -26.59 -8.81 10.80
N ASP A 30 -27.48 -8.05 10.17
CA ASP A 30 -27.39 -7.68 8.76
C ASP A 30 -26.21 -6.73 8.48
N ALA A 31 -25.76 -5.99 9.49
CA ALA A 31 -24.59 -5.13 9.40
C ALA A 31 -23.86 -5.04 10.75
N VAL A 32 -22.51 -5.10 10.67
CA VAL A 32 -21.61 -4.95 11.83
C VAL A 32 -20.57 -3.89 11.49
N SER A 33 -20.12 -3.14 12.51
CA SER A 33 -19.09 -2.13 12.34
C SER A 33 -17.90 -2.39 13.26
N HIS A 34 -16.71 -2.21 12.74
CA HIS A 34 -15.45 -2.29 13.46
C HIS A 34 -14.71 -0.96 13.35
N ARG A 35 -13.87 -0.67 14.33
CA ARG A 35 -12.97 0.49 14.31
C ARG A 35 -11.62 0.08 14.86
N TRP A 36 -10.57 0.51 14.18
CA TRP A 36 -9.20 0.25 14.59
C TRP A 36 -8.40 1.55 14.55
N HIS A 37 -7.46 1.65 15.45
CA HIS A 37 -6.42 2.66 15.41
C HIS A 37 -5.11 1.93 15.11
N LEU A 38 -4.66 2.04 13.87
CA LEU A 38 -3.42 1.44 13.39
C LEU A 38 -2.26 2.28 13.87
N THR A 39 -1.28 1.64 14.48
CA THR A 39 -0.07 2.26 15.01
C THR A 39 1.18 1.61 14.42
N ASP A 40 2.34 2.09 14.80
CA ASP A 40 3.63 1.54 14.37
C ASP A 40 3.74 0.01 14.58
N ASP A 41 3.08 -0.52 15.63
CA ASP A 41 3.04 -1.96 15.89
C ASP A 41 2.37 -2.73 14.75
N PHE A 42 1.29 -2.19 14.17
CA PHE A 42 0.62 -2.79 13.02
C PHE A 42 1.56 -2.88 11.82
N PHE A 43 2.19 -1.78 11.44
CA PHE A 43 3.11 -1.74 10.30
C PHE A 43 4.33 -2.62 10.51
N SER A 44 4.86 -2.67 11.72
CA SER A 44 6.00 -3.52 12.08
C SER A 44 5.69 -5.02 11.99
N VAL A 45 4.43 -5.43 12.18
CA VAL A 45 4.00 -6.83 12.07
C VAL A 45 3.67 -7.22 10.63
N VAL A 46 3.01 -6.33 9.88
CA VAL A 46 2.66 -6.58 8.48
C VAL A 46 3.89 -6.59 7.57
N HIS A 47 4.95 -5.82 7.91
CA HIS A 47 6.21 -5.74 7.14
C HIS A 47 6.00 -5.40 5.66
N GLY A 48 5.13 -4.46 5.37
CA GLY A 48 4.93 -3.99 4.01
C GLY A 48 6.11 -3.15 3.51
N PRO A 49 6.32 -3.04 2.18
CA PRO A 49 7.53 -2.45 1.59
C PRO A 49 7.59 -0.93 1.66
N GLU A 50 6.46 -0.22 1.78
CA GLU A 50 6.40 1.24 1.58
C GLU A 50 6.14 2.02 2.87
N ILE A 51 5.42 1.43 3.82
CA ILE A 51 5.04 2.09 5.08
C ILE A 51 5.74 1.37 6.22
N GLU A 52 6.64 2.06 6.90
CA GLU A 52 7.31 1.51 8.08
C GLU A 52 6.57 1.84 9.38
N THR A 53 6.01 3.04 9.47
CA THR A 53 5.34 3.53 10.67
C THR A 53 4.18 4.46 10.29
N GLY A 54 3.25 4.69 11.23
CA GLY A 54 2.13 5.58 10.98
C GLY A 54 1.05 5.52 12.06
N GLN A 55 0.10 6.42 11.95
CA GLN A 55 -1.09 6.45 12.80
C GLN A 55 -2.31 6.71 11.92
N VAL A 56 -3.18 5.71 11.82
CA VAL A 56 -4.35 5.76 10.94
C VAL A 56 -5.57 5.21 11.66
N ASP A 57 -6.64 5.98 11.68
CA ASP A 57 -7.95 5.53 12.14
C ASP A 57 -8.70 4.89 10.98
N VAL A 58 -9.16 3.67 11.18
CA VAL A 58 -9.92 2.91 10.18
C VAL A 58 -11.27 2.53 10.74
N ALA A 59 -12.32 2.81 10.00
CA ALA A 59 -13.66 2.32 10.26
C ALA A 59 -14.09 1.36 9.15
N LEU A 60 -14.60 0.21 9.54
CA LEU A 60 -15.15 -0.82 8.65
C LEU A 60 -16.63 -0.99 8.95
N ARG A 61 -17.44 -1.05 7.91
CA ARG A 61 -18.81 -1.51 7.95
C ARG A 61 -18.96 -2.75 7.09
N VAL A 62 -19.34 -3.85 7.71
CA VAL A 62 -19.64 -5.12 7.04
C VAL A 62 -21.14 -5.23 6.88
N LYS A 63 -21.62 -5.49 5.68
CA LYS A 63 -23.03 -5.68 5.37
C LYS A 63 -23.22 -7.02 4.66
N ARG A 64 -24.13 -7.83 5.15
CA ARG A 64 -24.52 -9.09 4.50
C ARG A 64 -25.51 -8.81 3.38
N THR A 65 -25.24 -9.35 2.21
CA THR A 65 -26.15 -9.40 1.07
C THR A 65 -26.64 -10.84 0.85
N SER A 66 -27.44 -11.08 -0.17
CA SER A 66 -27.96 -12.42 -0.48
C SER A 66 -26.87 -13.40 -0.91
N GLU A 67 -25.79 -12.93 -1.51
CA GLU A 67 -24.76 -13.77 -2.15
C GLU A 67 -23.34 -13.51 -1.61
N ALA A 68 -23.13 -12.37 -0.93
CA ALA A 68 -21.80 -11.93 -0.51
C ALA A 68 -21.87 -11.04 0.73
N PHE A 69 -20.71 -10.62 1.21
CA PHE A 69 -20.54 -9.57 2.20
C PHE A 69 -19.92 -8.35 1.51
N GLU A 70 -20.50 -7.19 1.75
CA GLU A 70 -19.93 -5.89 1.35
C GLU A 70 -19.20 -5.31 2.56
N LEU A 71 -17.93 -4.97 2.37
CA LEU A 71 -17.04 -4.40 3.36
C LEU A 71 -16.68 -2.99 2.91
N ASP A 72 -17.27 -1.98 3.57
CA ASP A 72 -17.01 -0.58 3.29
C ASP A 72 -16.01 -0.04 4.33
N PHE A 73 -14.87 0.43 3.84
CA PHE A 73 -13.80 1.01 4.65
C PHE A 73 -13.77 2.52 4.47
N SER A 74 -13.52 3.23 5.56
CA SER A 74 -13.09 4.63 5.55
C SER A 74 -11.90 4.79 6.49
N PHE A 75 -10.91 5.55 6.08
CA PHE A 75 -9.70 5.76 6.87
C PHE A 75 -9.15 7.17 6.72
N GLU A 76 -8.52 7.64 7.79
CA GLU A 76 -7.89 8.95 7.88
C GLU A 76 -6.70 8.89 8.83
N GLY A 77 -5.58 9.50 8.45
CA GLY A 77 -4.39 9.54 9.27
C GLY A 77 -3.14 10.00 8.55
N ALA A 78 -2.00 9.58 9.05
CA ALA A 78 -0.71 9.84 8.41
C ALA A 78 0.20 8.62 8.52
N VAL A 79 0.95 8.37 7.45
CA VAL A 79 1.96 7.33 7.37
C VAL A 79 3.33 7.96 7.12
N ASN A 80 4.39 7.30 7.58
CA ASN A 80 5.74 7.74 7.30
C ASN A 80 6.31 6.93 6.13
N VAL A 81 6.76 7.66 5.11
CA VAL A 81 7.32 7.10 3.87
C VAL A 81 8.63 7.80 3.54
N GLU A 82 9.47 7.17 2.74
CA GLU A 82 10.70 7.79 2.27
C GLU A 82 10.40 8.85 1.20
N CYS A 83 10.99 10.03 1.32
CA CYS A 83 10.89 11.08 0.32
C CYS A 83 11.59 10.67 -0.99
N ASP A 84 10.90 10.76 -2.12
CA ASP A 84 11.45 10.42 -3.46
C ASP A 84 12.68 11.25 -3.86
N ARG A 85 12.94 12.36 -3.17
CA ARG A 85 14.05 13.26 -3.50
C ARG A 85 15.28 13.07 -2.61
N CYS A 86 15.11 12.96 -1.30
CA CYS A 86 16.21 12.92 -0.35
C CYS A 86 16.31 11.62 0.44
N LEU A 87 15.35 10.71 0.28
CA LEU A 87 15.26 9.39 0.94
C LEU A 87 15.18 9.49 2.48
N GLU A 88 14.92 10.67 3.03
CA GLU A 88 14.59 10.81 4.44
C GLU A 88 13.10 10.59 4.67
N LEU A 89 12.75 10.09 5.86
CA LEU A 89 11.36 9.85 6.22
C LEU A 89 10.58 11.16 6.28
N MET A 90 9.37 11.12 5.72
CA MET A 90 8.40 12.20 5.77
C MET A 90 7.04 11.68 6.18
N SER A 91 6.26 12.53 6.83
CA SER A 91 4.88 12.22 7.16
C SER A 91 3.98 12.56 5.98
N GLN A 92 3.30 11.55 5.45
CA GLN A 92 2.34 11.69 4.35
C GLN A 92 0.93 11.53 4.91
N PRO A 93 0.08 12.58 4.86
CA PRO A 93 -1.32 12.43 5.21
C PRO A 93 -2.04 11.59 4.17
N ILE A 94 -2.89 10.68 4.64
CA ILE A 94 -3.72 9.81 3.83
C ILE A 94 -5.16 9.84 4.32
N GLN A 95 -6.11 9.80 3.40
CA GLN A 95 -7.52 9.61 3.67
C GLN A 95 -8.18 8.96 2.47
N GLY A 96 -9.11 8.06 2.70
CA GLY A 96 -9.78 7.39 1.59
C GLY A 96 -10.97 6.56 2.05
N GLU A 97 -11.68 6.09 1.05
CA GLU A 97 -12.78 5.15 1.19
C GLU A 97 -12.60 4.05 0.13
N CYS A 98 -12.80 2.81 0.52
CA CYS A 98 -12.81 1.71 -0.43
C CYS A 98 -13.82 0.65 -0.01
N SER A 99 -14.21 -0.20 -0.95
CA SER A 99 -15.10 -1.30 -0.68
C SER A 99 -14.55 -2.61 -1.25
N LEU A 100 -14.75 -3.68 -0.50
CA LEU A 100 -14.43 -5.04 -0.92
C LEU A 100 -15.70 -5.88 -0.90
N LYS A 101 -15.79 -6.82 -1.82
CA LYS A 101 -16.81 -7.85 -1.80
C LYS A 101 -16.19 -9.18 -1.44
N VAL A 102 -16.81 -9.89 -0.51
CA VAL A 102 -16.30 -11.15 0.00
C VAL A 102 -17.41 -12.19 -0.03
N LYS A 103 -17.12 -13.38 -0.55
CA LYS A 103 -18.02 -14.53 -0.48
C LYS A 103 -17.40 -15.66 0.34
N LEU A 104 -18.23 -16.47 0.97
CA LEU A 104 -17.82 -17.74 1.55
C LEU A 104 -17.92 -18.83 0.49
N GLY A 105 -16.87 -19.61 0.31
CA GLY A 105 -16.80 -20.65 -0.71
C GLY A 105 -15.51 -21.44 -0.67
N GLU A 106 -15.27 -22.23 -1.70
CA GLU A 106 -13.99 -22.92 -1.90
C GLU A 106 -12.97 -21.96 -2.52
N GLU A 107 -11.69 -22.09 -2.16
CA GLU A 107 -10.62 -21.12 -2.52
C GLU A 107 -10.35 -20.99 -4.05
N ASP A 108 -10.81 -21.93 -4.85
CA ASP A 108 -10.53 -21.98 -6.29
C ASP A 108 -11.47 -21.11 -7.17
N ASP A 109 -12.39 -20.36 -6.56
CA ASP A 109 -13.42 -19.60 -7.28
C ASP A 109 -13.09 -18.07 -7.23
N ASP A 110 -11.89 -17.70 -7.65
CA ASP A 110 -11.44 -16.31 -7.72
C ASP A 110 -11.84 -15.67 -9.06
N ASP A 111 -12.97 -14.97 -9.07
CA ASP A 111 -13.47 -14.21 -10.22
C ASP A 111 -12.78 -12.84 -10.40
N GLY A 112 -11.73 -12.55 -9.61
CA GLY A 112 -10.93 -11.31 -9.71
C GLY A 112 -11.59 -10.05 -9.13
N GLU A 113 -12.90 -10.05 -8.92
CA GLU A 113 -13.64 -8.95 -8.27
C GLU A 113 -14.13 -9.30 -6.85
N LEU A 114 -14.09 -10.57 -6.49
CA LEU A 114 -14.61 -11.12 -5.24
C LEU A 114 -13.51 -11.86 -4.50
N ILE A 115 -13.27 -11.46 -3.26
CA ILE A 115 -12.40 -12.22 -2.36
C ILE A 115 -13.18 -13.45 -1.89
N THR A 116 -12.63 -14.64 -2.11
CA THR A 116 -13.22 -15.88 -1.61
C THR A 116 -12.57 -16.30 -0.31
N VAL A 117 -13.37 -16.54 0.71
CA VAL A 117 -12.94 -17.00 2.03
C VAL A 117 -13.48 -18.37 2.28
N ALA A 118 -12.63 -19.29 2.73
CA ALA A 118 -13.04 -20.64 3.09
C ALA A 118 -14.22 -20.62 4.09
N GLU A 119 -15.27 -21.35 3.81
CA GLU A 119 -16.47 -21.38 4.66
C GLU A 119 -16.15 -21.85 6.09
N ASN A 120 -15.12 -22.63 6.27
CA ASN A 120 -14.64 -23.10 7.58
C ASN A 120 -13.19 -22.66 7.77
N PRO A 121 -12.88 -21.72 8.70
CA PRO A 121 -13.77 -21.19 9.77
C PRO A 121 -14.73 -20.06 9.33
N GLY A 122 -14.59 -19.46 8.13
CA GLY A 122 -15.38 -18.31 7.69
C GLY A 122 -14.91 -16.98 8.29
N VAL A 123 -13.63 -16.92 8.62
CA VAL A 123 -12.94 -15.75 9.20
C VAL A 123 -12.05 -15.13 8.14
N LEU A 124 -12.23 -13.84 7.90
CA LEU A 124 -11.40 -13.06 7.00
C LEU A 124 -10.32 -12.32 7.81
N ASP A 125 -9.05 -12.49 7.44
CA ASP A 125 -7.95 -11.70 7.94
C ASP A 125 -7.76 -10.46 7.05
N LEU A 126 -7.94 -9.29 7.63
CA LEU A 126 -7.87 -8.01 6.93
C LEU A 126 -6.50 -7.33 7.01
N SER A 127 -5.53 -7.89 7.73
CA SER A 127 -4.27 -7.23 8.01
C SER A 127 -3.55 -6.76 6.75
N TRP A 128 -3.42 -7.64 5.76
CA TRP A 128 -2.78 -7.30 4.50
C TRP A 128 -3.62 -6.35 3.66
N HIS A 129 -4.93 -6.56 3.59
CA HIS A 129 -5.83 -5.67 2.84
C HIS A 129 -5.84 -4.25 3.40
N LEU A 130 -5.82 -4.09 4.73
CA LEU A 130 -5.69 -2.78 5.36
C LEU A 130 -4.39 -2.09 4.93
N TYR A 131 -3.26 -2.80 4.97
CA TYR A 131 -1.99 -2.26 4.50
C TYR A 131 -2.04 -1.82 3.04
N GLU A 132 -2.54 -2.68 2.13
CA GLU A 132 -2.67 -2.39 0.70
C GLU A 132 -3.53 -1.15 0.44
N MET A 133 -4.68 -1.02 1.11
CA MET A 133 -5.54 0.15 0.97
C MET A 133 -4.81 1.45 1.33
N LEU A 134 -4.05 1.44 2.43
CA LEU A 134 -3.29 2.61 2.86
C LEU A 134 -2.14 2.93 1.90
N ALA A 135 -1.45 1.91 1.41
CA ALA A 135 -0.34 2.06 0.47
C ALA A 135 -0.81 2.63 -0.89
N LEU A 136 -2.00 2.24 -1.35
CA LEU A 136 -2.58 2.75 -2.59
C LEU A 136 -2.97 4.23 -2.53
N GLU A 137 -3.20 4.79 -1.34
CA GLU A 137 -3.48 6.22 -1.16
C GLU A 137 -2.22 7.09 -1.10
N ILE A 138 -1.04 6.49 -1.05
CA ILE A 138 0.20 7.25 -1.12
C ILE A 138 0.34 7.81 -2.54
N PRO A 139 0.53 9.14 -2.71
CA PRO A 139 0.75 9.71 -4.03
C PRO A 139 1.96 9.08 -4.71
N ILE A 140 1.89 8.82 -6.01
CA ILE A 140 3.00 8.27 -6.82
C ILE A 140 4.29 9.10 -6.64
N ARG A 141 4.16 10.39 -6.38
CA ARG A 141 5.27 11.27 -6.05
C ARG A 141 5.03 11.91 -4.69
N HIS A 142 5.85 11.55 -3.73
CA HIS A 142 5.82 12.10 -2.38
C HIS A 142 7.19 12.66 -2.02
N VAL A 143 7.23 13.97 -1.87
CA VAL A 143 8.46 14.73 -1.58
C VAL A 143 8.19 15.74 -0.47
N HIS A 144 9.20 16.03 0.33
CA HIS A 144 9.10 17.11 1.29
C HIS A 144 8.68 18.43 0.62
N PRO A 145 7.99 19.31 1.36
CA PRO A 145 7.77 20.68 0.93
C PRO A 145 9.08 21.37 0.51
N GLU A 146 8.95 22.43 -0.30
CA GLU A 146 10.10 23.14 -0.82
C GLU A 146 10.98 23.70 0.32
N GLY A 147 12.27 23.34 0.31
CA GLY A 147 13.25 23.72 1.33
C GLY A 147 13.33 22.83 2.57
N GLU A 148 12.51 21.77 2.66
CA GLU A 148 12.54 20.82 3.80
C GLU A 148 13.32 19.54 3.50
N CYS A 149 13.76 19.33 2.25
CA CYS A 149 14.65 18.24 1.90
C CYS A 149 16.05 18.42 2.49
N ASN A 150 16.78 17.33 2.64
CA ASN A 150 18.17 17.36 3.08
C ASN A 150 19.00 18.30 2.22
N ALA A 151 19.60 19.31 2.84
CA ALA A 151 20.34 20.38 2.16
C ALA A 151 21.55 19.86 1.33
N GLN A 152 22.18 18.76 1.73
CA GLN A 152 23.28 18.16 0.98
C GLN A 152 22.81 17.54 -0.32
N VAL A 153 21.64 16.86 -0.28
CA VAL A 153 21.03 16.29 -1.47
C VAL A 153 20.53 17.37 -2.41
N GLU A 154 19.93 18.43 -1.88
CA GLU A 154 19.47 19.58 -2.66
C GLU A 154 20.62 20.28 -3.39
N GLN A 155 21.75 20.50 -2.70
CA GLN A 155 22.96 21.06 -3.31
C GLN A 155 23.53 20.15 -4.40
N ALA A 156 23.55 18.83 -4.19
CA ALA A 156 24.05 17.88 -5.17
C ALA A 156 23.17 17.86 -6.43
N LEU A 157 21.85 17.87 -6.27
CA LEU A 157 20.90 17.90 -7.38
C LEU A 157 21.00 19.21 -8.18
N ASN A 158 21.06 20.35 -7.50
CA ASN A 158 21.22 21.66 -8.13
C ASN A 158 22.58 21.79 -8.84
N GLY A 159 23.64 21.21 -8.27
CA GLY A 159 24.97 21.16 -8.91
C GLY A 159 24.96 20.33 -10.21
N ALA A 160 24.26 19.21 -10.23
CA ALA A 160 24.14 18.35 -11.40
C ALA A 160 23.31 18.98 -12.54
N GLU A 161 22.36 19.86 -12.23
CA GLU A 161 21.61 20.60 -13.25
C GLU A 161 22.45 21.64 -14.01
N HIS A 162 23.52 22.15 -13.42
CA HIS A 162 24.41 23.11 -14.05
C HIS A 162 25.43 22.50 -15.01
N GLU A 163 25.73 21.21 -14.90
CA GLU A 163 26.57 20.48 -15.84
C GLU A 163 25.76 19.86 -17.01
N LYS A 164 24.99 20.67 -17.72
CA LYS A 164 24.38 20.25 -18.99
C LYS A 164 25.43 20.19 -20.11
N GLN A 165 26.40 19.30 -19.98
CA GLN A 165 27.13 18.84 -21.16
C GLN A 165 26.17 17.92 -21.95
N ILE A 166 25.74 18.42 -23.10
CA ILE A 166 24.93 17.60 -24.02
C ILE A 166 25.78 16.41 -24.42
N ASP A 167 25.34 15.20 -24.05
CA ASP A 167 25.99 13.97 -24.44
C ASP A 167 26.13 13.95 -25.99
N PRO A 168 27.36 13.81 -26.54
CA PRO A 168 27.58 13.82 -27.98
C PRO A 168 26.69 12.83 -28.76
N ARG A 169 26.25 11.77 -28.12
CA ARG A 169 25.32 10.78 -28.71
C ARG A 169 23.93 11.37 -29.04
N TRP A 170 23.54 12.43 -28.33
CA TRP A 170 22.24 13.11 -28.52
C TRP A 170 22.35 14.35 -29.41
N ALA A 171 23.55 14.76 -29.84
CA ALA A 171 23.76 15.91 -30.70
C ALA A 171 22.96 15.85 -32.03
N ALA A 172 22.71 14.66 -32.54
CA ALA A 172 21.88 14.45 -33.73
C ALA A 172 20.42 14.85 -33.53
N LEU A 173 19.88 14.81 -32.28
CA LEU A 173 18.51 15.18 -31.96
C LEU A 173 18.30 16.70 -31.92
N GLU A 174 19.34 17.49 -31.69
CA GLU A 174 19.23 18.97 -31.78
C GLU A 174 18.85 19.44 -33.19
N GLN A 175 19.27 18.73 -34.20
CA GLN A 175 18.90 19.05 -35.60
C GLN A 175 17.40 18.84 -35.91
N LEU A 176 16.70 18.07 -35.08
CA LEU A 176 15.25 17.86 -35.23
C LEU A 176 14.44 19.06 -34.66
N LYS A 177 14.93 19.72 -33.60
CA LYS A 177 14.26 20.90 -33.01
C LYS A 177 14.17 22.08 -33.99
N THR A 178 15.09 22.21 -34.91
CA THR A 178 15.14 23.33 -35.87
C THR A 178 14.20 23.16 -37.07
N LYS A 179 13.61 21.98 -37.29
CA LYS A 179 12.71 21.70 -38.42
C LYS A 179 11.21 21.89 -38.13
N THR A 180 10.84 22.16 -36.88
CA THR A 180 9.41 22.25 -36.47
C THR A 180 8.86 23.69 -36.47
N ASN A 181 9.69 24.70 -36.79
CA ASN A 181 9.27 26.12 -36.87
C ASN A 181 9.29 26.63 -38.32
N LYS A 182 8.47 26.02 -39.18
CA LYS A 182 8.10 26.62 -40.48
C LYS A 182 6.67 26.32 -40.81
#